data_c93f4ed75d4bdefc39fdf4da3fe18b17
#
_entry.id   c93f4ed75d4bdefc39fdf4da3fe18b17
#
_cell.length_a   1.000
_cell.length_b   1.000
_cell.length_c   1.000
_cell.angle_alpha   90.00
_cell.angle_beta   90.00
_cell.angle_gamma   90.00
#
_symmetry.space_group_name_H-M   'P 1'
#
loop_
_entity.id
_entity.type
_entity.pdbx_description
1 polymer ?
#
loop_
_entity_poly.entity_id
_entity_poly.type
_entity_poly.pdbx_seq_one_letter_code
_entity_poly.pdbx_strand_id
1 'polypeptide(L)'
;GGVGPDAATSGGMGGTGGDPGAVGGRGNSGAAGGAGAVAGASGAAGTIIAGNGGNGGAGGAGYAADGPAGPAIGNGGDGGHGGAGGFYGNGGAGGAGGNSAPGGGTGGNGGTGGDSGAMGSSGGRGGDGGVGTNGGAGGGGGNATSYGTANATGGAGGDGGTGSTGNGGSGGDGGNGGTGHGGGGGPGGTAINYGAGDAFGGAAGKGGTGVVGGNGGSGGAAYNYGTGNATGAGGSSGSGGAASVPNSASTATATSGSGGAGGDGTDGGNGGSGGFAFTFGTGNIIAGVGGGGGTGSTGVGGIGGSGGGADINNGAFTVVPQGGAGGHGGDGATDGGAGGAGGFTEIDSSASVIAATGGAGGDGGSGGTGRGGTGGGGTGGGGTGGGGGVGINNGSGEAIGGAPGAGGTGAVGGDGGQGGAAYSYGTGDATGSAGAAGTAGTTGVGGTGGAGGAAYTLNGASTATATGGIGGNGGDGGTANGSNGGNGGAGGYASTTGTGTASVGNGGRGGDGTATVATGGTGGVGGNAHAPAGSPVPGVGGKGGNPGPGGKPGPNGADGIVV
;
A
#
# COMPACT_ATOMS: atom_id res chain seq x y z
N GLY A 1 33.53 -26.63 -10.66
CA GLY A 1 32.25 -27.25 -10.29
C GLY A 1 31.65 -27.85 -11.55
N GLY A 2 31.14 -29.11 -11.46
CA GLY A 2 30.55 -29.81 -12.60
C GLY A 2 29.33 -29.05 -13.13
N VAL A 3 29.34 -28.83 -14.43
CA VAL A 3 28.26 -28.13 -15.14
C VAL A 3 27.09 -29.11 -15.25
N GLY A 4 26.00 -28.89 -14.50
CA GLY A 4 24.76 -29.62 -14.72
C GLY A 4 24.20 -29.31 -16.12
N PRO A 5 23.34 -30.17 -16.69
CA PRO A 5 22.82 -30.00 -18.04
C PRO A 5 22.08 -28.68 -18.26
N ASP A 6 21.55 -28.05 -17.19
CA ASP A 6 20.84 -26.78 -17.25
C ASP A 6 21.75 -25.54 -17.29
N ALA A 7 23.01 -25.65 -16.85
CA ALA A 7 23.98 -24.56 -16.86
C ALA A 7 24.58 -24.29 -18.26
N ALA A 8 24.46 -25.25 -19.20
CA ALA A 8 25.05 -25.15 -20.52
C ALA A 8 24.31 -24.18 -21.47
N THR A 9 23.07 -23.83 -21.17
CA THR A 9 22.18 -23.00 -22.02
C THR A 9 21.89 -21.62 -21.46
N SER A 10 22.33 -21.31 -20.23
CA SER A 10 22.09 -20.02 -19.58
C SER A 10 23.03 -18.92 -20.08
N GLY A 11 22.52 -17.70 -20.23
CA GLY A 11 23.31 -16.50 -20.54
C GLY A 11 24.30 -16.16 -19.42
N GLY A 12 25.40 -15.52 -19.76
CA GLY A 12 26.38 -15.04 -18.78
C GLY A 12 25.88 -13.82 -18.02
N MET A 13 26.21 -13.70 -16.72
CA MET A 13 25.94 -12.47 -15.92
C MET A 13 26.70 -11.28 -16.50
N GLY A 14 26.08 -10.09 -16.44
CA GLY A 14 26.74 -8.82 -16.75
C GLY A 14 27.83 -8.49 -15.72
N GLY A 15 28.86 -7.77 -16.17
CA GLY A 15 29.93 -7.29 -15.30
C GLY A 15 29.43 -6.12 -14.43
N THR A 16 29.91 -6.04 -13.18
CA THR A 16 29.65 -4.88 -12.33
C THR A 16 30.32 -3.61 -12.87
N GLY A 17 29.69 -2.43 -12.67
CA GLY A 17 30.29 -1.14 -12.99
C GLY A 17 31.52 -0.86 -12.12
N GLY A 18 32.47 -0.09 -12.66
CA GLY A 18 33.67 0.32 -11.92
C GLY A 18 33.39 1.44 -10.95
N ASP A 19 33.96 1.37 -9.76
CA ASP A 19 33.96 2.48 -8.82
C ASP A 19 34.95 3.58 -9.26
N PRO A 20 34.69 4.85 -9.00
CA PRO A 20 35.63 5.93 -9.34
C PRO A 20 36.89 5.86 -8.48
N GLY A 21 38.01 6.07 -9.11
CA GLY A 21 39.31 6.16 -8.45
C GLY A 21 40.15 7.27 -9.10
N ALA A 22 41.43 7.43 -8.71
CA ALA A 22 42.33 8.43 -9.28
C ALA A 22 42.45 8.34 -10.81
N VAL A 23 42.14 7.21 -11.41
CA VAL A 23 42.15 6.93 -12.86
C VAL A 23 40.82 6.39 -13.39
N GLY A 24 39.70 6.55 -12.68
CA GLY A 24 38.43 5.91 -13.00
C GLY A 24 38.52 4.38 -12.87
N GLY A 25 37.66 3.76 -12.08
CA GLY A 25 37.59 2.32 -11.93
C GLY A 25 37.16 1.65 -13.25
N ARG A 26 37.76 0.54 -13.60
CA ARG A 26 37.29 -0.28 -14.73
C ARG A 26 36.10 -1.11 -14.28
N GLY A 27 35.06 -1.19 -15.10
CA GLY A 27 33.97 -2.13 -14.90
C GLY A 27 34.49 -3.57 -15.07
N ASN A 28 33.91 -4.51 -14.34
CA ASN A 28 34.27 -5.93 -14.45
C ASN A 28 33.79 -6.50 -15.80
N SER A 29 34.49 -7.51 -16.29
CA SER A 29 34.01 -8.29 -17.44
C SER A 29 32.75 -9.07 -17.08
N GLY A 30 31.83 -9.19 -18.02
CA GLY A 30 30.70 -10.09 -17.90
C GLY A 30 31.14 -11.56 -17.81
N ALA A 31 30.34 -12.38 -17.17
CA ALA A 31 30.58 -13.81 -17.08
C ALA A 31 30.38 -14.47 -18.45
N ALA A 32 31.10 -15.55 -18.71
CA ALA A 32 30.89 -16.39 -19.87
C ALA A 32 29.50 -17.06 -19.80
N GLY A 33 28.79 -17.09 -20.92
CA GLY A 33 27.56 -17.88 -21.05
C GLY A 33 27.86 -19.37 -21.02
N GLY A 34 26.85 -20.21 -20.81
CA GLY A 34 26.91 -21.64 -21.04
C GLY A 34 27.21 -21.96 -22.52
N ALA A 35 27.39 -23.24 -22.86
CA ALA A 35 27.72 -23.65 -24.21
C ALA A 35 26.68 -23.16 -25.24
N GLY A 36 27.12 -22.29 -26.17
CA GLY A 36 26.27 -21.67 -27.17
C GLY A 36 25.51 -20.44 -26.70
N ALA A 37 25.49 -20.12 -25.41
CA ALA A 37 24.87 -18.91 -24.88
C ALA A 37 25.81 -17.70 -24.98
N VAL A 38 25.21 -16.49 -25.01
CA VAL A 38 25.96 -15.24 -25.12
C VAL A 38 26.57 -14.87 -23.75
N ALA A 39 27.85 -14.46 -23.76
CA ALA A 39 28.50 -13.92 -22.58
C ALA A 39 27.83 -12.58 -22.14
N GLY A 40 27.84 -12.32 -20.83
CA GLY A 40 27.39 -11.03 -20.30
C GLY A 40 28.32 -9.89 -20.76
N ALA A 41 27.77 -8.70 -20.96
CA ALA A 41 28.56 -7.52 -21.32
C ALA A 41 29.44 -7.07 -20.15
N SER A 42 30.57 -6.43 -20.45
CA SER A 42 31.40 -5.80 -19.43
C SER A 42 30.73 -4.56 -18.88
N GLY A 43 30.90 -4.29 -17.56
CA GLY A 43 30.49 -3.04 -16.93
C GLY A 43 31.31 -1.87 -17.49
N ALA A 44 30.70 -0.69 -17.52
CA ALA A 44 31.36 0.56 -17.91
C ALA A 44 32.37 1.01 -16.86
N ALA A 45 33.44 1.71 -17.31
CA ALA A 45 34.36 2.36 -16.38
C ALA A 45 33.71 3.57 -15.69
N GLY A 46 34.06 3.83 -14.43
CA GLY A 46 33.73 5.04 -13.72
C GLY A 46 34.39 6.27 -14.36
N THR A 47 33.82 7.45 -14.13
CA THR A 47 34.37 8.72 -14.67
C THR A 47 35.24 9.43 -13.64
N ILE A 48 36.37 10.02 -14.10
CA ILE A 48 37.29 10.75 -13.22
C ILE A 48 36.76 12.14 -12.87
N ILE A 49 36.14 12.87 -13.81
CA ILE A 49 35.82 14.30 -13.69
C ILE A 49 34.71 14.56 -12.66
N ALA A 50 33.69 13.71 -12.58
CA ALA A 50 32.58 13.84 -11.64
C ALA A 50 32.64 12.78 -10.53
N GLY A 51 33.58 11.86 -10.58
CA GLY A 51 33.66 10.76 -9.64
C GLY A 51 32.45 9.81 -9.67
N ASN A 52 31.75 9.75 -10.79
CA ASN A 52 30.57 8.88 -10.96
C ASN A 52 30.97 7.40 -11.07
N GLY A 53 30.14 6.52 -10.52
CA GLY A 53 30.25 5.09 -10.71
C GLY A 53 29.97 4.69 -12.16
N GLY A 54 30.63 3.64 -12.64
CA GLY A 54 30.37 3.06 -13.96
C GLY A 54 29.07 2.25 -13.97
N ASN A 55 28.40 2.22 -15.11
CA ASN A 55 27.20 1.38 -15.29
C ASN A 55 27.55 -0.11 -15.30
N GLY A 56 26.64 -0.95 -14.77
CA GLY A 56 26.73 -2.40 -14.90
C GLY A 56 26.57 -2.86 -16.34
N GLY A 57 27.22 -3.96 -16.71
CA GLY A 57 27.04 -4.59 -18.00
C GLY A 57 25.72 -5.38 -18.10
N ALA A 58 25.12 -5.42 -19.29
CA ALA A 58 23.93 -6.22 -19.54
C ALA A 58 24.24 -7.74 -19.41
N GLY A 59 23.25 -8.51 -18.97
CA GLY A 59 23.29 -9.97 -18.97
C GLY A 59 23.27 -10.53 -20.39
N GLY A 60 23.92 -11.66 -20.61
CA GLY A 60 23.91 -12.37 -21.89
C GLY A 60 22.60 -13.09 -22.16
N ALA A 61 22.18 -13.17 -23.43
CA ALA A 61 20.98 -13.91 -23.81
C ALA A 61 21.16 -15.43 -23.61
N GLY A 62 20.06 -16.11 -23.23
CA GLY A 62 20.00 -17.56 -23.20
C GLY A 62 20.05 -18.17 -24.62
N TYR A 63 20.51 -19.41 -24.75
CA TYR A 63 20.61 -20.13 -25.99
C TYR A 63 19.71 -21.38 -25.97
N ALA A 64 18.91 -21.56 -27.05
CA ALA A 64 18.16 -22.78 -27.27
C ALA A 64 19.05 -23.75 -28.06
N ALA A 65 19.47 -24.86 -27.46
CA ALA A 65 20.14 -25.92 -28.18
C ALA A 65 19.09 -26.77 -28.93
N ASP A 66 19.20 -26.83 -30.28
CA ASP A 66 18.40 -27.76 -31.09
C ASP A 66 18.95 -29.18 -30.87
N GLY A 67 18.34 -29.93 -29.97
CA GLY A 67 18.67 -31.33 -29.71
C GLY A 67 17.51 -32.27 -30.06
N PRO A 68 17.76 -33.60 -30.24
CA PRO A 68 16.71 -34.56 -30.57
C PRO A 68 15.62 -34.75 -29.51
N ALA A 69 15.73 -34.09 -28.36
CA ALA A 69 14.75 -34.12 -27.28
C ALA A 69 13.79 -32.90 -27.23
N GLY A 70 13.84 -32.01 -28.25
CA GLY A 70 13.04 -30.78 -28.30
C GLY A 70 13.86 -29.51 -28.01
N PRO A 71 13.24 -28.30 -28.12
CA PRO A 71 13.94 -27.04 -27.88
C PRO A 71 14.41 -26.95 -26.42
N ALA A 72 15.71 -26.79 -26.23
CA ALA A 72 16.31 -26.63 -24.90
C ALA A 72 15.87 -25.28 -24.28
N ILE A 73 15.45 -25.30 -23.01
CA ILE A 73 15.12 -24.11 -22.21
C ILE A 73 16.43 -23.43 -21.81
N GLY A 74 16.62 -22.17 -22.22
CA GLY A 74 17.82 -21.39 -21.88
C GLY A 74 17.45 -20.11 -21.16
N ASN A 75 17.98 -19.90 -19.95
CA ASN A 75 17.74 -18.70 -19.16
C ASN A 75 18.62 -17.52 -19.61
N GLY A 76 18.13 -16.29 -19.53
CA GLY A 76 18.92 -15.08 -19.64
C GLY A 76 19.90 -14.94 -18.48
N GLY A 77 21.04 -14.30 -18.71
CA GLY A 77 21.97 -13.93 -17.64
C GLY A 77 21.54 -12.67 -16.93
N ASP A 78 21.85 -12.55 -15.62
CA ASP A 78 21.53 -11.36 -14.84
C ASP A 78 22.38 -10.15 -15.29
N GLY A 79 21.84 -8.93 -15.16
CA GLY A 79 22.56 -7.68 -15.35
C GLY A 79 23.61 -7.44 -14.25
N GLY A 80 24.69 -6.76 -14.59
CA GLY A 80 25.70 -6.36 -13.61
C GLY A 80 25.26 -5.17 -12.77
N HIS A 81 25.71 -5.10 -11.52
CA HIS A 81 25.44 -3.96 -10.65
C HIS A 81 26.15 -2.69 -11.14
N GLY A 82 25.56 -1.52 -10.89
CA GLY A 82 26.21 -0.22 -11.07
C GLY A 82 27.34 -0.03 -10.04
N GLY A 83 28.42 0.68 -10.43
CA GLY A 83 29.48 1.07 -9.52
C GLY A 83 29.05 2.19 -8.56
N ALA A 84 29.60 2.20 -7.36
CA ALA A 84 29.34 3.30 -6.42
C ALA A 84 29.97 4.62 -6.91
N GLY A 85 29.40 5.76 -6.55
CA GLY A 85 29.97 7.09 -6.78
C GLY A 85 31.18 7.34 -5.89
N GLY A 86 32.19 8.08 -6.38
CA GLY A 86 33.23 8.67 -5.52
C GLY A 86 32.65 9.77 -4.64
N PHE A 87 33.50 10.40 -3.82
CA PHE A 87 33.05 11.36 -2.81
C PHE A 87 32.06 12.42 -3.31
N TYR A 88 32.23 12.95 -4.52
CA TYR A 88 31.35 13.91 -5.18
C TYR A 88 30.50 13.29 -6.31
N GLY A 89 30.60 11.97 -6.52
CA GLY A 89 30.02 11.31 -7.68
C GLY A 89 28.67 10.71 -7.44
N ASN A 90 27.93 10.54 -8.53
CA ASN A 90 26.68 9.78 -8.55
C ASN A 90 26.94 8.28 -8.69
N GLY A 91 26.01 7.45 -8.26
CA GLY A 91 26.02 6.02 -8.50
C GLY A 91 25.82 5.69 -9.98
N GLY A 92 26.44 4.63 -10.47
CA GLY A 92 26.25 4.10 -11.81
C GLY A 92 24.96 3.29 -11.91
N ALA A 93 24.33 3.25 -13.09
CA ALA A 93 23.14 2.45 -13.32
C ALA A 93 23.47 0.95 -13.31
N GLY A 94 22.53 0.10 -12.86
CA GLY A 94 22.58 -1.35 -13.02
C GLY A 94 22.40 -1.72 -14.49
N GLY A 95 22.98 -2.85 -14.92
CA GLY A 95 22.82 -3.42 -16.26
C GLY A 95 21.48 -4.17 -16.38
N ALA A 96 20.92 -4.19 -17.59
CA ALA A 96 19.71 -4.97 -17.87
C ALA A 96 19.98 -6.48 -17.82
N GLY A 97 18.98 -7.27 -17.43
CA GLY A 97 18.99 -8.73 -17.57
C GLY A 97 18.93 -9.17 -19.03
N GLY A 98 19.52 -10.30 -19.36
CA GLY A 98 19.49 -10.93 -20.69
C GLY A 98 18.15 -11.64 -20.94
N ASN A 99 17.75 -11.72 -22.22
CA ASN A 99 16.53 -12.46 -22.60
C ASN A 99 16.76 -13.97 -22.51
N SER A 100 15.69 -14.74 -22.27
CA SER A 100 15.72 -16.19 -22.41
C SER A 100 15.88 -16.64 -23.86
N ALA A 101 16.16 -17.90 -24.06
CA ALA A 101 16.15 -18.53 -25.37
C ALA A 101 14.73 -18.53 -25.99
N PRO A 102 14.59 -18.54 -27.34
CA PRO A 102 13.30 -18.63 -28.02
C PRO A 102 12.46 -19.85 -27.65
N GLY A 103 13.09 -20.95 -27.23
CA GLY A 103 12.44 -22.20 -26.80
C GLY A 103 11.86 -22.17 -25.39
N GLY A 104 12.06 -21.09 -24.66
CA GLY A 104 11.59 -20.90 -23.28
C GLY A 104 12.74 -20.68 -22.32
N GLY A 105 12.40 -20.42 -21.06
CA GLY A 105 13.30 -20.11 -19.96
C GLY A 105 12.92 -18.80 -19.28
N THR A 106 13.57 -18.48 -18.16
CA THR A 106 13.43 -17.21 -17.44
C THR A 106 14.35 -16.15 -18.05
N GLY A 107 13.85 -14.92 -18.20
CA GLY A 107 14.69 -13.75 -18.45
C GLY A 107 15.64 -13.53 -17.24
N GLY A 108 16.81 -12.97 -17.47
CA GLY A 108 17.74 -12.60 -16.40
C GLY A 108 17.23 -11.40 -15.60
N ASN A 109 17.63 -11.29 -14.34
CA ASN A 109 17.29 -10.15 -13.49
C ASN A 109 18.12 -8.91 -13.87
N GLY A 110 17.57 -7.71 -13.70
CA GLY A 110 18.33 -6.46 -13.78
C GLY A 110 19.29 -6.30 -12.60
N GLY A 111 20.44 -5.66 -12.84
CA GLY A 111 21.39 -5.32 -11.80
C GLY A 111 20.93 -4.13 -10.95
N THR A 112 21.36 -4.05 -9.69
CA THR A 112 21.08 -2.89 -8.85
C THR A 112 21.87 -1.66 -9.29
N GLY A 113 21.31 -0.45 -9.11
CA GLY A 113 22.04 0.80 -9.24
C GLY A 113 23.09 0.93 -8.12
N GLY A 114 24.17 1.63 -8.42
CA GLY A 114 25.21 1.98 -7.42
C GLY A 114 24.79 3.15 -6.55
N ASP A 115 25.32 3.19 -5.32
CA ASP A 115 25.06 4.29 -4.38
C ASP A 115 25.83 5.55 -4.79
N SER A 116 25.34 6.76 -4.43
CA SER A 116 26.11 7.99 -4.56
C SER A 116 27.24 8.08 -3.54
N GLY A 117 28.25 8.90 -3.84
CA GLY A 117 29.22 9.33 -2.84
C GLY A 117 28.61 10.31 -1.82
N ALA A 118 29.37 10.61 -0.74
CA ALA A 118 28.90 11.44 0.37
C ALA A 118 28.48 12.86 -0.01
N MET A 119 29.05 13.42 -1.08
CA MET A 119 28.67 14.74 -1.65
C MET A 119 28.02 14.56 -3.04
N GLY A 120 27.73 13.32 -3.43
CA GLY A 120 27.01 12.99 -4.66
C GLY A 120 25.52 13.30 -4.50
N SER A 121 24.84 13.63 -5.62
CA SER A 121 23.43 14.03 -5.60
C SER A 121 22.46 12.90 -5.91
N SER A 122 22.88 11.83 -6.57
CA SER A 122 21.94 10.77 -6.97
C SER A 122 22.54 9.36 -6.93
N GLY A 123 21.73 8.41 -6.48
CA GLY A 123 21.95 6.98 -6.68
C GLY A 123 21.69 6.58 -8.13
N GLY A 124 22.31 5.50 -8.58
CA GLY A 124 22.10 4.93 -9.93
C GLY A 124 20.73 4.24 -10.05
N ARG A 125 20.15 4.26 -11.27
CA ARG A 125 18.93 3.49 -11.57
C ARG A 125 19.23 1.98 -11.54
N GLY A 126 18.28 1.17 -11.09
CA GLY A 126 18.31 -0.28 -11.28
C GLY A 126 18.15 -0.67 -12.75
N GLY A 127 18.72 -1.78 -13.14
CA GLY A 127 18.59 -2.35 -14.50
C GLY A 127 17.25 -3.05 -14.70
N ASP A 128 16.76 -3.08 -15.93
CA ASP A 128 15.51 -3.75 -16.26
C ASP A 128 15.71 -5.28 -16.33
N GLY A 129 14.65 -6.05 -16.06
CA GLY A 129 14.66 -7.51 -16.20
C GLY A 129 14.56 -7.94 -17.66
N GLY A 130 15.10 -9.11 -17.99
CA GLY A 130 15.08 -9.70 -19.33
C GLY A 130 13.74 -10.37 -19.67
N VAL A 131 13.46 -10.48 -20.96
CA VAL A 131 12.28 -11.16 -21.51
C VAL A 131 12.45 -12.67 -21.46
N GLY A 132 11.38 -13.43 -21.16
CA GLY A 132 11.41 -14.90 -21.12
C GLY A 132 10.03 -15.53 -21.13
N THR A 133 9.96 -16.87 -20.99
CA THR A 133 8.71 -17.57 -20.61
C THR A 133 8.22 -17.00 -19.30
N ASN A 134 9.13 -16.87 -18.33
CA ASN A 134 8.96 -16.01 -17.16
C ASN A 134 9.85 -14.79 -17.34
N GLY A 135 9.36 -13.59 -17.14
CA GLY A 135 10.15 -12.36 -17.18
C GLY A 135 11.14 -12.30 -16.01
N GLY A 136 12.31 -11.70 -16.23
CA GLY A 136 13.29 -11.42 -15.18
C GLY A 136 12.85 -10.28 -14.26
N ALA A 137 13.37 -10.26 -13.04
CA ALA A 137 13.14 -9.17 -12.09
C ALA A 137 13.90 -7.90 -12.51
N GLY A 138 13.34 -6.72 -12.25
CA GLY A 138 14.10 -5.46 -12.31
C GLY A 138 14.98 -5.27 -11.07
N GLY A 139 16.07 -4.56 -11.23
CA GLY A 139 17.00 -4.24 -10.14
C GLY A 139 16.53 -3.09 -9.26
N GLY A 140 16.94 -3.05 -8.00
CA GLY A 140 16.70 -1.91 -7.11
C GLY A 140 17.51 -0.67 -7.50
N GLY A 141 17.00 0.53 -7.22
CA GLY A 141 17.75 1.78 -7.33
C GLY A 141 18.79 1.92 -6.23
N GLY A 142 19.92 2.59 -6.54
CA GLY A 142 20.97 2.91 -5.60
C GLY A 142 20.58 4.04 -4.65
N ASN A 143 21.20 4.08 -3.47
CA ASN A 143 20.94 5.12 -2.47
C ASN A 143 21.69 6.41 -2.78
N ALA A 144 21.20 7.55 -2.25
CA ALA A 144 21.88 8.82 -2.32
C ALA A 144 22.11 9.43 -0.93
N THR A 145 23.29 10.01 -0.72
CA THR A 145 23.61 10.75 0.51
C THR A 145 24.20 12.10 0.11
N SER A 146 23.75 13.20 0.74
CA SER A 146 24.31 14.56 0.53
C SER A 146 24.54 15.26 1.86
N TYR A 147 25.74 15.84 2.02
CA TYR A 147 26.13 16.68 3.17
C TYR A 147 26.20 18.17 2.82
N GLY A 148 25.97 18.54 1.54
CA GLY A 148 26.08 19.89 1.02
C GLY A 148 24.73 20.58 0.82
N THR A 149 24.71 21.57 -0.09
CA THR A 149 23.49 22.27 -0.50
C THR A 149 22.75 21.57 -1.65
N ALA A 150 23.33 20.52 -2.21
CA ALA A 150 22.71 19.75 -3.28
C ALA A 150 21.62 18.82 -2.72
N ASN A 151 20.58 18.57 -3.54
CA ASN A 151 19.57 17.58 -3.20
C ASN A 151 20.16 16.16 -3.19
N ALA A 152 19.63 15.28 -2.35
CA ALA A 152 19.87 13.85 -2.42
C ALA A 152 18.69 13.17 -3.12
N THR A 153 18.94 12.41 -4.20
CA THR A 153 17.90 11.70 -4.95
C THR A 153 18.25 10.22 -5.07
N GLY A 154 17.46 9.34 -4.45
CA GLY A 154 17.59 7.89 -4.62
C GLY A 154 17.40 7.48 -6.07
N GLY A 155 18.11 6.47 -6.53
CA GLY A 155 17.98 5.91 -7.89
C GLY A 155 16.60 5.24 -8.07
N ALA A 156 16.03 5.32 -9.27
CA ALA A 156 14.80 4.59 -9.58
C ALA A 156 15.05 3.07 -9.63
N GLY A 157 14.06 2.27 -9.29
CA GLY A 157 14.05 0.83 -9.56
C GLY A 157 13.99 0.56 -11.05
N GLY A 158 14.53 -0.57 -11.49
CA GLY A 158 14.43 -1.03 -12.87
C GLY A 158 13.10 -1.72 -13.15
N ASP A 159 12.76 -1.84 -14.43
CA ASP A 159 11.53 -2.48 -14.88
C ASP A 159 11.71 -4.01 -14.95
N GLY A 160 10.67 -4.77 -14.68
CA GLY A 160 10.67 -6.23 -14.85
C GLY A 160 10.55 -6.63 -16.32
N GLY A 161 11.07 -7.79 -16.64
CA GLY A 161 11.03 -8.36 -18.00
C GLY A 161 9.63 -8.88 -18.36
N THR A 162 9.35 -8.96 -19.66
CA THR A 162 8.10 -9.51 -20.19
C THR A 162 8.14 -11.03 -20.19
N GLY A 163 7.04 -11.66 -19.67
CA GLY A 163 6.82 -13.10 -19.82
C GLY A 163 5.94 -13.41 -21.02
N SER A 164 6.33 -14.38 -21.84
CA SER A 164 5.57 -14.72 -23.07
C SER A 164 4.55 -15.85 -22.87
N THR A 165 4.85 -16.85 -22.04
CA THR A 165 3.97 -18.02 -21.79
C THR A 165 3.96 -18.49 -20.33
N GLY A 166 4.73 -17.87 -19.46
CA GLY A 166 4.85 -18.22 -18.04
C GLY A 166 4.67 -17.04 -17.11
N ASN A 167 5.13 -17.17 -15.89
CA ASN A 167 5.06 -16.10 -14.88
C ASN A 167 6.01 -14.94 -15.25
N GLY A 168 5.54 -13.72 -15.15
CA GLY A 168 6.40 -12.53 -15.21
C GLY A 168 7.43 -12.52 -14.06
N GLY A 169 8.57 -11.86 -14.27
CA GLY A 169 9.64 -11.73 -13.26
C GLY A 169 9.23 -10.85 -12.08
N SER A 170 9.91 -10.98 -10.95
CA SER A 170 9.72 -10.14 -9.76
C SER A 170 10.78 -9.04 -9.66
N GLY A 171 10.43 -7.80 -9.35
CA GLY A 171 11.31 -6.61 -9.26
C GLY A 171 11.35 -5.81 -10.58
N GLY A 172 11.50 -4.52 -10.55
CA GLY A 172 11.32 -3.64 -11.73
C GLY A 172 9.84 -3.44 -12.08
N ASP A 173 9.54 -2.92 -13.28
CA ASP A 173 8.20 -3.11 -13.84
C ASP A 173 8.04 -4.60 -14.14
N GLY A 174 7.07 -5.26 -13.53
CA GLY A 174 6.82 -6.67 -13.75
C GLY A 174 6.48 -6.95 -15.21
N GLY A 175 7.06 -8.01 -15.78
CA GLY A 175 6.84 -8.39 -17.17
C GLY A 175 5.40 -8.87 -17.41
N ASN A 176 4.93 -8.69 -18.64
CA ASN A 176 3.66 -9.23 -19.09
C ASN A 176 3.75 -10.76 -19.22
N GLY A 177 3.02 -11.51 -18.41
CA GLY A 177 2.83 -12.93 -18.57
C GLY A 177 1.70 -13.24 -19.54
N GLY A 178 1.94 -13.98 -20.62
CA GLY A 178 0.91 -14.33 -21.60
C GLY A 178 -0.16 -15.27 -21.04
N THR A 179 0.20 -16.21 -20.18
CA THR A 179 -0.71 -17.16 -19.49
C THR A 179 -0.37 -17.30 -17.99
N GLY A 180 0.62 -16.59 -17.48
CA GLY A 180 1.13 -16.67 -16.12
C GLY A 180 0.96 -15.38 -15.34
N HIS A 181 1.65 -15.30 -14.20
CA HIS A 181 1.64 -14.11 -13.32
C HIS A 181 2.58 -13.02 -13.84
N GLY A 182 2.14 -11.75 -13.73
CA GLY A 182 3.02 -10.61 -13.92
C GLY A 182 4.14 -10.57 -12.87
N GLY A 183 5.31 -10.07 -13.24
CA GLY A 183 6.46 -9.94 -12.34
C GLY A 183 6.35 -8.73 -11.41
N GLY A 184 7.03 -8.76 -10.28
CA GLY A 184 7.08 -7.63 -9.35
C GLY A 184 8.04 -6.52 -9.78
N GLY A 185 7.75 -5.27 -9.46
CA GLY A 185 8.61 -4.11 -9.68
C GLY A 185 9.75 -3.97 -8.65
N GLY A 186 10.89 -3.38 -9.02
CA GLY A 186 12.03 -3.11 -8.14
C GLY A 186 11.79 -1.92 -7.20
N PRO A 187 12.37 -1.95 -5.99
CA PRO A 187 12.26 -0.81 -5.08
C PRO A 187 13.09 0.39 -5.57
N GLY A 188 12.61 1.60 -5.27
CA GLY A 188 13.38 2.81 -5.40
C GLY A 188 14.45 2.94 -4.30
N GLY A 189 15.54 3.64 -4.60
CA GLY A 189 16.63 3.89 -3.65
C GLY A 189 16.28 4.93 -2.58
N THR A 190 16.92 4.82 -1.43
CA THR A 190 16.75 5.79 -0.33
C THR A 190 17.58 7.04 -0.57
N ALA A 191 17.05 8.21 -0.17
CA ALA A 191 17.77 9.49 -0.13
C ALA A 191 17.98 9.97 1.31
N ILE A 192 19.19 10.43 1.64
CA ILE A 192 19.53 11.00 2.93
C ILE A 192 20.23 12.34 2.71
N ASN A 193 19.69 13.42 3.26
CA ASN A 193 20.29 14.75 3.20
C ASN A 193 20.62 15.27 4.60
N TYR A 194 21.86 15.66 4.82
CA TYR A 194 22.34 16.30 6.06
C TYR A 194 22.55 17.82 5.91
N GLY A 195 22.42 18.33 4.69
CA GLY A 195 22.67 19.73 4.36
C GLY A 195 21.38 20.54 4.15
N ALA A 196 21.47 21.61 3.34
CA ALA A 196 20.34 22.50 3.10
C ALA A 196 19.45 22.07 1.90
N GLY A 197 19.88 21.08 1.11
CA GLY A 197 19.09 20.56 -0.01
C GLY A 197 17.95 19.66 0.43
N ASP A 198 17.07 19.31 -0.51
CA ASP A 198 15.96 18.38 -0.29
C ASP A 198 16.42 16.91 -0.39
N ALA A 199 15.67 15.99 0.21
CA ALA A 199 15.82 14.55 0.04
C ALA A 199 14.62 13.99 -0.75
N PHE A 200 14.90 13.27 -1.86
CA PHE A 200 13.88 12.63 -2.70
C PHE A 200 14.15 11.13 -2.80
N GLY A 201 13.25 10.30 -2.30
CA GLY A 201 13.29 8.86 -2.51
C GLY A 201 13.19 8.50 -3.99
N GLY A 202 13.84 7.43 -4.42
CA GLY A 202 13.78 6.94 -5.81
C GLY A 202 12.42 6.36 -6.15
N ALA A 203 11.96 6.56 -7.39
CA ALA A 203 10.71 5.97 -7.86
C ALA A 203 10.76 4.43 -7.84
N ALA A 204 9.62 3.79 -7.62
CA ALA A 204 9.46 2.35 -7.74
C ALA A 204 9.32 1.91 -9.20
N GLY A 205 9.74 0.70 -9.50
CA GLY A 205 9.39 0.03 -10.76
C GLY A 205 7.95 -0.50 -10.76
N LYS A 206 7.32 -0.60 -11.93
CA LYS A 206 5.92 -1.06 -12.07
C LYS A 206 5.81 -2.58 -12.04
N GLY A 207 4.65 -3.07 -11.59
CA GLY A 207 4.27 -4.47 -11.74
C GLY A 207 3.90 -4.82 -13.17
N GLY A 208 4.22 -6.03 -13.63
CA GLY A 208 3.86 -6.53 -14.95
C GLY A 208 2.42 -6.98 -15.08
N THR A 209 1.91 -6.99 -16.31
CA THR A 209 0.60 -7.57 -16.63
C THR A 209 0.73 -9.06 -16.91
N GLY A 210 -0.28 -9.84 -16.52
CA GLY A 210 -0.35 -11.30 -16.72
C GLY A 210 -1.75 -11.81 -16.41
N VAL A 211 -1.95 -13.12 -16.41
CA VAL A 211 -3.20 -13.75 -15.96
C VAL A 211 -3.50 -13.35 -14.50
N VAL A 212 -2.46 -13.26 -13.68
CA VAL A 212 -2.50 -12.58 -12.38
C VAL A 212 -1.57 -11.38 -12.47
N GLY A 213 -2.04 -10.18 -12.16
CA GLY A 213 -1.23 -8.97 -12.17
C GLY A 213 -0.03 -9.06 -11.24
N GLY A 214 1.14 -8.56 -11.69
CA GLY A 214 2.36 -8.52 -10.87
C GLY A 214 2.32 -7.40 -9.84
N ASN A 215 3.01 -7.61 -8.72
CA ASN A 215 3.20 -6.55 -7.72
C ASN A 215 4.27 -5.57 -8.19
N GLY A 216 4.03 -4.27 -8.15
CA GLY A 216 5.05 -3.26 -8.38
C GLY A 216 5.98 -3.10 -7.19
N GLY A 217 7.09 -2.40 -7.41
CA GLY A 217 8.07 -2.11 -6.38
C GLY A 217 7.57 -1.11 -5.34
N SER A 218 8.27 -1.03 -4.22
CA SER A 218 8.08 0.01 -3.21
C SER A 218 8.84 1.29 -3.58
N GLY A 219 8.27 2.45 -3.26
CA GLY A 219 8.96 3.73 -3.38
C GLY A 219 10.11 3.85 -2.39
N GLY A 220 11.15 4.59 -2.79
CA GLY A 220 12.30 4.89 -1.94
C GLY A 220 11.96 5.85 -0.80
N ALA A 221 12.60 5.66 0.34
CA ALA A 221 12.46 6.55 1.50
C ALA A 221 13.28 7.83 1.35
N ALA A 222 12.90 8.90 2.08
CA ALA A 222 13.62 10.15 2.15
C ALA A 222 13.81 10.60 3.61
N TYR A 223 15.05 10.91 3.99
CA TYR A 223 15.40 11.39 5.32
C TYR A 223 16.14 12.71 5.18
N ASN A 224 15.62 13.80 5.77
CA ASN A 224 16.29 15.09 5.77
C ASN A 224 16.63 15.54 7.19
N TYR A 225 17.91 15.39 7.55
CA TYR A 225 18.47 15.85 8.84
C TYR A 225 18.87 17.33 8.81
N GLY A 226 18.83 17.95 7.64
CA GLY A 226 19.14 19.37 7.41
C GLY A 226 17.91 20.26 7.49
N THR A 227 17.84 21.25 6.58
CA THR A 227 16.75 22.24 6.55
C THR A 227 15.81 22.12 5.35
N GLY A 228 16.09 21.24 4.40
CA GLY A 228 15.27 20.99 3.22
C GLY A 228 14.15 19.99 3.49
N ASN A 229 13.29 19.82 2.49
CA ASN A 229 12.15 18.89 2.55
C ASN A 229 12.60 17.43 2.43
N ALA A 230 11.76 16.50 2.94
CA ALA A 230 11.87 15.08 2.69
C ALA A 230 10.65 14.61 1.89
N THR A 231 10.87 13.99 0.72
CA THR A 231 9.79 13.45 -0.12
C THR A 231 10.06 11.99 -0.43
N GLY A 232 9.32 11.09 0.20
CA GLY A 232 9.31 9.66 -0.15
C GLY A 232 8.62 9.45 -1.49
N ALA A 233 9.14 8.53 -2.31
CA ALA A 233 8.57 8.23 -3.60
C ALA A 233 7.33 7.32 -3.50
N GLY A 234 6.41 7.42 -4.46
CA GLY A 234 5.28 6.50 -4.58
C GLY A 234 5.73 5.09 -4.94
N GLY A 235 5.00 4.07 -4.45
CA GLY A 235 5.13 2.69 -4.92
C GLY A 235 4.46 2.51 -6.28
N SER A 236 4.84 1.49 -7.04
CA SER A 236 4.17 1.18 -8.31
C SER A 236 2.92 0.31 -8.11
N SER A 237 3.03 -0.83 -7.47
CA SER A 237 1.94 -1.52 -6.74
C SER A 237 2.42 -1.96 -5.35
N GLY A 238 3.64 -1.61 -5.00
CA GLY A 238 4.21 -1.76 -3.67
C GLY A 238 3.93 -0.55 -2.77
N SER A 239 4.49 -0.57 -1.56
CA SER A 239 4.30 0.51 -0.59
C SER A 239 4.97 1.82 -1.03
N GLY A 240 4.41 2.94 -0.62
CA GLY A 240 5.05 4.25 -0.73
C GLY A 240 6.26 4.37 0.18
N GLY A 241 7.22 5.19 -0.23
CA GLY A 241 8.42 5.47 0.55
C GLY A 241 8.13 6.37 1.75
N ALA A 242 8.79 6.12 2.86
CA ALA A 242 8.70 6.96 4.05
C ALA A 242 9.37 8.33 3.84
N ALA A 243 8.94 9.33 4.60
CA ALA A 243 9.58 10.64 4.66
C ALA A 243 9.82 11.06 6.11
N SER A 244 11.00 11.59 6.40
CA SER A 244 11.35 11.99 7.76
C SER A 244 12.15 13.28 7.80
N VAL A 245 11.74 14.21 8.67
CA VAL A 245 12.45 15.46 8.99
C VAL A 245 12.75 15.49 10.48
N PRO A 246 13.86 14.82 10.92
CA PRO A 246 14.18 14.70 12.35
C PRO A 246 14.79 15.96 12.95
N ASN A 247 15.05 17.01 12.20
CA ASN A 247 15.58 18.27 12.69
C ASN A 247 14.49 19.13 13.34
N SER A 248 14.51 19.29 14.65
CA SER A 248 13.52 20.05 15.43
C SER A 248 13.49 21.56 15.13
N ALA A 249 14.56 22.12 14.57
CA ALA A 249 14.63 23.52 14.12
C ALA A 249 14.14 23.71 12.68
N SER A 250 13.81 22.64 11.96
CA SER A 250 13.40 22.70 10.55
C SER A 250 11.94 23.11 10.41
N THR A 251 11.69 23.96 9.41
CA THR A 251 10.33 24.27 8.91
C THR A 251 9.96 23.47 7.66
N ALA A 252 10.79 22.50 7.33
CA ALA A 252 10.66 21.69 6.12
C ALA A 252 9.49 20.70 6.20
N THR A 253 8.93 20.38 5.03
CA THR A 253 7.83 19.42 4.89
C THR A 253 8.35 17.99 4.78
N ALA A 254 7.70 17.06 5.50
CA ALA A 254 7.83 15.62 5.31
C ALA A 254 6.65 15.10 4.51
N THR A 255 6.86 14.67 3.27
CA THR A 255 5.83 14.11 2.38
C THR A 255 6.19 12.67 2.06
N SER A 256 5.45 11.71 2.58
CA SER A 256 5.66 10.31 2.23
C SER A 256 4.97 9.92 0.94
N GLY A 257 5.49 8.87 0.29
CA GLY A 257 4.98 8.40 -0.99
C GLY A 257 3.64 7.66 -0.85
N SER A 258 2.80 7.73 -1.89
CA SER A 258 1.60 6.91 -2.00
C SER A 258 1.96 5.46 -2.29
N GLY A 259 1.11 4.52 -1.86
CA GLY A 259 1.15 3.15 -2.34
C GLY A 259 0.78 3.07 -3.82
N GLY A 260 1.36 2.13 -4.53
CA GLY A 260 1.04 1.90 -5.94
C GLY A 260 -0.25 1.09 -6.11
N ALA A 261 -0.91 1.28 -7.24
CA ALA A 261 -2.10 0.49 -7.58
C ALA A 261 -1.74 -0.96 -7.90
N GLY A 262 -2.60 -1.90 -7.53
CA GLY A 262 -2.51 -3.29 -7.96
C GLY A 262 -2.72 -3.42 -9.48
N GLY A 263 -2.06 -4.38 -10.11
CA GLY A 263 -2.22 -4.66 -11.53
C GLY A 263 -3.54 -5.39 -11.83
N ASP A 264 -4.08 -5.15 -13.04
CA ASP A 264 -5.25 -5.86 -13.53
C ASP A 264 -4.87 -7.26 -14.03
N GLY A 265 -5.80 -8.23 -13.90
CA GLY A 265 -5.56 -9.61 -14.32
C GLY A 265 -6.81 -10.47 -14.33
N THR A 266 -6.66 -11.80 -14.32
CA THR A 266 -7.77 -12.74 -14.03
C THR A 266 -8.33 -12.44 -12.64
N ASP A 267 -7.46 -12.38 -11.66
CA ASP A 267 -7.68 -11.78 -10.35
C ASP A 267 -6.89 -10.47 -10.28
N GLY A 268 -7.47 -9.44 -9.70
CA GLY A 268 -6.81 -8.16 -9.50
C GLY A 268 -5.68 -8.25 -8.47
N GLY A 269 -4.56 -7.57 -8.72
CA GLY A 269 -3.46 -7.43 -7.77
C GLY A 269 -3.83 -6.49 -6.62
N ASN A 270 -3.21 -6.68 -5.46
CA ASN A 270 -3.44 -5.80 -4.30
C ASN A 270 -2.71 -4.46 -4.46
N GLY A 271 -3.30 -3.39 -3.99
CA GLY A 271 -2.65 -2.08 -3.87
C GLY A 271 -1.62 -2.05 -2.74
N GLY A 272 -0.57 -1.25 -2.91
CA GLY A 272 0.46 -1.04 -1.91
C GLY A 272 0.02 -0.08 -0.81
N SER A 273 0.61 -0.18 0.37
CA SER A 273 0.34 0.76 1.46
C SER A 273 1.00 2.13 1.22
N GLY A 274 0.40 3.19 1.72
CA GLY A 274 1.02 4.52 1.78
C GLY A 274 2.25 4.54 2.69
N GLY A 275 3.20 5.44 2.40
CA GLY A 275 4.40 5.63 3.20
C GLY A 275 4.11 6.36 4.51
N PHE A 276 4.98 6.18 5.49
CA PHE A 276 4.95 6.86 6.79
C PHE A 276 5.65 8.22 6.72
N ALA A 277 5.05 9.26 7.29
CA ALA A 277 5.64 10.58 7.43
C ALA A 277 5.92 10.91 8.90
N PHE A 278 7.08 11.53 9.18
CA PHE A 278 7.53 11.83 10.53
C PHE A 278 8.24 13.18 10.59
N THR A 279 7.98 13.99 11.63
CA THR A 279 8.71 15.24 11.84
C THR A 279 8.90 15.59 13.31
N PHE A 280 10.12 16.06 13.67
CA PHE A 280 10.37 16.84 14.87
C PHE A 280 10.32 18.36 14.61
N GLY A 281 10.27 18.78 13.34
CA GLY A 281 10.23 20.19 12.94
C GLY A 281 8.82 20.81 13.07
N THR A 282 8.72 22.08 12.69
CA THR A 282 7.44 22.82 12.64
C THR A 282 6.84 22.89 11.25
N GLY A 283 7.48 22.26 10.24
CA GLY A 283 7.00 22.21 8.88
C GLY A 283 5.81 21.25 8.69
N ASN A 284 5.23 21.24 7.51
CA ASN A 284 4.07 20.41 7.21
C ASN A 284 4.42 18.90 7.18
N ILE A 285 3.39 18.07 7.41
CA ILE A 285 3.49 16.62 7.30
C ILE A 285 2.36 16.09 6.43
N ILE A 286 2.68 15.22 5.47
CA ILE A 286 1.73 14.63 4.53
C ILE A 286 1.97 13.13 4.48
N ALA A 287 1.05 12.34 5.03
CA ALA A 287 1.09 10.90 4.98
C ALA A 287 0.67 10.38 3.60
N GLY A 288 1.29 9.30 3.15
CA GLY A 288 1.00 8.67 1.85
C GLY A 288 -0.36 7.97 1.85
N VAL A 289 -1.10 8.09 0.74
CA VAL A 289 -2.33 7.33 0.54
C VAL A 289 -2.03 5.89 0.12
N GLY A 290 -2.90 4.95 0.44
CA GLY A 290 -2.84 3.57 -0.04
C GLY A 290 -3.18 3.50 -1.53
N GLY A 291 -2.58 2.57 -2.26
CA GLY A 291 -2.88 2.29 -3.66
C GLY A 291 -4.21 1.54 -3.82
N GLY A 292 -4.93 1.76 -4.91
CA GLY A 292 -6.13 0.99 -5.24
C GLY A 292 -5.81 -0.47 -5.58
N GLY A 293 -6.73 -1.39 -5.34
CA GLY A 293 -6.67 -2.76 -5.87
C GLY A 293 -6.90 -2.78 -7.37
N GLY A 294 -6.29 -3.73 -8.07
CA GLY A 294 -6.47 -3.96 -9.50
C GLY A 294 -7.79 -4.68 -9.81
N THR A 295 -8.23 -4.60 -11.07
CA THR A 295 -9.46 -5.24 -11.57
C THR A 295 -9.25 -6.72 -11.86
N GLY A 296 -10.18 -7.57 -11.40
CA GLY A 296 -10.26 -8.99 -11.77
C GLY A 296 -11.19 -9.19 -12.98
N SER A 297 -10.63 -9.61 -14.13
CA SER A 297 -11.39 -9.73 -15.37
C SER A 297 -12.36 -10.92 -15.40
N THR A 298 -12.05 -12.00 -14.72
CA THR A 298 -12.88 -13.22 -14.57
C THR A 298 -12.96 -13.72 -13.12
N GLY A 299 -12.15 -13.20 -12.22
CA GLY A 299 -12.06 -13.56 -10.81
C GLY A 299 -12.36 -12.41 -9.87
N VAL A 300 -11.65 -12.37 -8.75
CA VAL A 300 -11.85 -11.37 -7.67
C VAL A 300 -11.08 -10.08 -7.96
N GLY A 301 -11.61 -8.94 -7.49
CA GLY A 301 -10.89 -7.67 -7.45
C GLY A 301 -9.79 -7.65 -6.38
N GLY A 302 -8.71 -6.91 -6.61
CA GLY A 302 -7.61 -6.75 -5.66
C GLY A 302 -8.00 -5.93 -4.43
N ILE A 303 -7.31 -6.14 -3.31
CA ILE A 303 -7.53 -5.38 -2.07
C ILE A 303 -6.81 -4.03 -2.19
N GLY A 304 -7.44 -2.93 -1.74
CA GLY A 304 -6.81 -1.62 -1.61
C GLY A 304 -5.74 -1.60 -0.51
N GLY A 305 -4.64 -0.87 -0.72
CA GLY A 305 -3.57 -0.71 0.25
C GLY A 305 -3.99 0.19 1.43
N SER A 306 -3.39 0.01 2.59
CA SER A 306 -3.63 0.90 3.74
C SER A 306 -2.98 2.27 3.53
N GLY A 307 -3.56 3.31 4.11
CA GLY A 307 -2.94 4.64 4.20
C GLY A 307 -1.72 4.65 5.12
N GLY A 308 -0.79 5.57 4.88
CA GLY A 308 0.39 5.78 5.71
C GLY A 308 0.10 6.56 6.99
N GLY A 309 0.92 6.37 8.01
CA GLY A 309 0.83 7.14 9.26
C GLY A 309 1.51 8.52 9.18
N ALA A 310 1.06 9.44 10.02
CA ALA A 310 1.69 10.73 10.28
C ALA A 310 2.04 10.83 11.78
N ASP A 311 3.29 11.17 12.10
CA ASP A 311 3.76 11.29 13.49
C ASP A 311 4.51 12.62 13.69
N ILE A 312 4.09 13.41 14.69
CA ILE A 312 4.58 14.74 14.98
C ILE A 312 5.01 14.83 16.44
N ASN A 313 6.28 15.15 16.61
CA ASN A 313 6.91 15.29 17.91
C ASN A 313 7.20 16.76 18.32
N ASN A 314 6.52 17.75 17.74
CA ASN A 314 6.76 19.17 18.02
C ASN A 314 5.47 19.90 18.42
N GLY A 315 5.47 20.58 19.56
CA GLY A 315 4.30 21.32 20.06
C GLY A 315 4.04 22.66 19.37
N ALA A 316 4.98 23.19 18.61
CA ALA A 316 4.83 24.45 17.86
C ALA A 316 4.30 24.25 16.43
N PHE A 317 3.88 23.04 16.10
CA PHE A 317 3.28 22.70 14.81
C PHE A 317 1.93 23.43 14.61
N THR A 318 1.65 23.94 13.41
CA THR A 318 0.48 24.81 13.15
C THR A 318 -0.52 24.25 12.12
N VAL A 319 -0.20 23.12 11.48
CA VAL A 319 -1.04 22.49 10.44
C VAL A 319 -1.69 21.25 11.01
N VAL A 320 -2.98 21.03 10.77
CA VAL A 320 -3.70 19.83 11.20
C VAL A 320 -3.18 18.61 10.42
N PRO A 321 -2.49 17.66 11.08
CA PRO A 321 -2.02 16.46 10.43
C PRO A 321 -3.17 15.48 10.20
N GLN A 322 -3.07 14.73 9.11
CA GLN A 322 -4.00 13.67 8.79
C GLN A 322 -3.25 12.43 8.32
N GLY A 323 -3.63 11.27 8.83
CA GLY A 323 -3.19 9.98 8.29
C GLY A 323 -3.59 9.82 6.83
N GLY A 324 -2.80 9.09 6.05
CA GLY A 324 -3.11 8.82 4.65
C GLY A 324 -4.42 8.03 4.51
N ALA A 325 -5.17 8.30 3.44
CA ALA A 325 -6.35 7.51 3.14
C ALA A 325 -5.96 6.09 2.68
N GLY A 326 -6.79 5.09 2.97
CA GLY A 326 -6.70 3.76 2.38
C GLY A 326 -7.08 3.78 0.90
N GLY A 327 -6.52 2.87 0.11
CA GLY A 327 -6.86 2.68 -1.30
C GLY A 327 -8.20 1.96 -1.47
N HIS A 328 -8.90 2.23 -2.58
CA HIS A 328 -10.14 1.51 -2.90
C HIS A 328 -9.83 0.06 -3.28
N GLY A 329 -10.75 -0.87 -3.01
CA GLY A 329 -10.72 -2.22 -3.55
C GLY A 329 -10.96 -2.20 -5.05
N GLY A 330 -10.37 -3.14 -5.79
CA GLY A 330 -10.58 -3.33 -7.23
C GLY A 330 -11.92 -4.03 -7.52
N ASP A 331 -12.47 -3.77 -8.70
CA ASP A 331 -13.66 -4.48 -9.17
C ASP A 331 -13.32 -5.92 -9.57
N GLY A 332 -14.24 -6.85 -9.38
CA GLY A 332 -14.08 -8.25 -9.78
C GLY A 332 -15.27 -8.76 -10.60
N ALA A 333 -15.02 -9.71 -11.52
CA ALA A 333 -16.09 -10.40 -12.23
C ALA A 333 -16.89 -11.33 -11.29
N THR A 334 -16.26 -11.85 -10.24
CA THR A 334 -16.90 -12.60 -9.16
C THR A 334 -17.13 -11.70 -7.96
N ASP A 335 -16.12 -11.42 -7.18
CA ASP A 335 -16.21 -10.61 -5.96
C ASP A 335 -15.35 -9.34 -6.07
N GLY A 336 -15.83 -8.22 -5.55
CA GLY A 336 -15.05 -6.99 -5.41
C GLY A 336 -13.98 -7.13 -4.31
N GLY A 337 -12.84 -6.48 -4.49
CA GLY A 337 -11.79 -6.40 -3.50
C GLY A 337 -12.17 -5.53 -2.30
N ALA A 338 -11.61 -5.81 -1.14
CA ALA A 338 -11.81 -4.96 0.03
C ALA A 338 -11.07 -3.62 -0.10
N GLY A 339 -11.62 -2.55 0.48
CA GLY A 339 -10.91 -1.28 0.64
C GLY A 339 -9.82 -1.35 1.70
N GLY A 340 -8.75 -0.56 1.54
CA GLY A 340 -7.66 -0.47 2.50
C GLY A 340 -8.03 0.38 3.73
N ALA A 341 -7.42 0.10 4.87
CA ALA A 341 -7.62 0.91 6.07
C ALA A 341 -6.97 2.29 5.95
N GLY A 342 -7.51 3.31 6.60
CA GLY A 342 -6.87 4.62 6.75
C GLY A 342 -5.64 4.55 7.67
N GLY A 343 -4.67 5.46 7.44
CA GLY A 343 -3.47 5.57 8.26
C GLY A 343 -3.73 6.27 9.60
N PHE A 344 -2.87 6.03 10.58
CA PHE A 344 -2.95 6.72 11.87
C PHE A 344 -2.35 8.12 11.82
N THR A 345 -2.73 8.95 12.80
CA THR A 345 -2.05 10.21 13.11
C THR A 345 -1.72 10.24 14.59
N GLU A 346 -0.49 10.58 14.92
CA GLU A 346 -0.02 10.74 16.29
C GLU A 346 0.62 12.11 16.49
N ILE A 347 0.20 12.81 17.54
CA ILE A 347 0.85 14.04 18.02
C ILE A 347 1.40 13.76 19.41
N ASP A 348 2.71 13.61 19.48
CA ASP A 348 3.42 13.16 20.70
C ASP A 348 3.73 14.31 21.66
N SER A 349 3.45 15.56 21.28
CA SER A 349 3.73 16.73 22.09
C SER A 349 2.57 17.14 22.98
N SER A 350 2.81 17.19 24.29
CA SER A 350 1.86 17.70 25.28
C SER A 350 1.56 19.22 25.17
N ALA A 351 2.39 19.97 24.45
CA ALA A 351 2.19 21.40 24.18
C ALA A 351 1.32 21.68 22.95
N SER A 352 0.96 20.68 22.17
CA SER A 352 0.15 20.86 20.96
C SER A 352 -1.30 21.21 21.29
N VAL A 353 -1.85 22.16 20.52
CA VAL A 353 -3.27 22.57 20.57
C VAL A 353 -4.04 22.10 19.33
N ILE A 354 -3.41 21.33 18.46
CA ILE A 354 -3.92 20.95 17.14
C ILE A 354 -4.56 19.56 17.20
N ALA A 355 -5.58 19.32 16.42
CA ALA A 355 -6.24 18.03 16.31
C ALA A 355 -5.39 17.00 15.56
N ALA A 356 -5.44 15.74 16.01
CA ALA A 356 -4.89 14.58 15.33
C ALA A 356 -6.03 13.80 14.66
N THR A 357 -6.03 13.72 13.32
CA THR A 357 -7.09 13.05 12.56
C THR A 357 -6.58 11.82 11.83
N GLY A 358 -7.12 10.65 12.12
CA GLY A 358 -6.84 9.42 11.37
C GLY A 358 -7.26 9.53 9.90
N GLY A 359 -6.60 8.81 9.02
CA GLY A 359 -6.91 8.76 7.59
C GLY A 359 -8.24 8.05 7.31
N ALA A 360 -8.88 8.38 6.19
CA ALA A 360 -10.09 7.66 5.76
C ALA A 360 -9.77 6.25 5.26
N GLY A 361 -10.67 5.29 5.47
CA GLY A 361 -10.64 3.98 4.81
C GLY A 361 -11.04 4.08 3.34
N GLY A 362 -10.53 3.19 2.51
CA GLY A 362 -10.93 3.08 1.09
C GLY A 362 -12.24 2.30 0.93
N ASP A 363 -12.99 2.59 -0.14
CA ASP A 363 -14.21 1.86 -0.44
C ASP A 363 -13.90 0.45 -0.96
N GLY A 364 -14.84 -0.50 -0.78
CA GLY A 364 -14.79 -1.82 -1.39
C GLY A 364 -15.06 -1.75 -2.89
N GLY A 365 -14.44 -2.62 -3.67
CA GLY A 365 -14.67 -2.76 -5.10
C GLY A 365 -16.01 -3.45 -5.41
N SER A 366 -16.51 -3.26 -6.63
CA SER A 366 -17.75 -3.90 -7.10
C SER A 366 -17.53 -5.36 -7.46
N GLY A 367 -18.45 -6.23 -7.05
CA GLY A 367 -18.54 -7.63 -7.53
C GLY A 367 -19.45 -7.70 -8.74
N GLY A 368 -19.11 -8.57 -9.73
CA GLY A 368 -19.91 -8.76 -10.91
C GLY A 368 -21.23 -9.48 -10.59
N THR A 369 -22.24 -9.25 -11.45
CA THR A 369 -23.35 -10.16 -11.57
C THR A 369 -22.83 -11.34 -12.37
N GLY A 370 -22.41 -12.41 -11.74
CA GLY A 370 -22.01 -13.62 -12.45
C GLY A 370 -23.05 -13.92 -13.54
N ARG A 371 -22.62 -13.99 -14.82
CA ARG A 371 -23.52 -14.39 -15.90
C ARG A 371 -23.99 -15.79 -15.58
N GLY A 372 -25.16 -15.84 -14.92
CA GLY A 372 -25.87 -17.10 -14.79
C GLY A 372 -26.12 -17.64 -16.18
N GLY A 373 -25.52 -18.79 -16.52
CA GLY A 373 -26.11 -19.68 -17.46
C GLY A 373 -27.57 -19.87 -17.02
N THR A 374 -28.50 -20.03 -18.02
CA THR A 374 -29.94 -20.13 -17.85
C THR A 374 -30.30 -20.87 -16.55
N GLY A 375 -30.69 -20.16 -15.49
CA GLY A 375 -31.30 -20.72 -14.28
C GLY A 375 -30.59 -20.51 -12.93
N GLY A 376 -29.44 -19.82 -12.81
CA GLY A 376 -28.78 -19.60 -11.52
C GLY A 376 -28.53 -18.12 -11.25
N GLY A 377 -28.98 -17.59 -10.08
CA GLY A 377 -28.65 -16.26 -9.62
C GLY A 377 -27.15 -16.14 -9.40
N GLY A 378 -26.50 -15.10 -9.94
CA GLY A 378 -25.08 -14.82 -9.75
C GLY A 378 -24.75 -14.64 -8.26
N THR A 379 -23.62 -15.18 -7.81
CA THR A 379 -23.18 -15.21 -6.41
C THR A 379 -22.10 -14.16 -6.06
N GLY A 380 -21.76 -13.25 -6.99
CA GLY A 380 -20.70 -12.27 -6.80
C GLY A 380 -21.02 -11.26 -5.69
N GLY A 381 -20.09 -11.11 -4.74
CA GLY A 381 -20.20 -10.18 -3.60
C GLY A 381 -19.48 -8.85 -3.85
N GLY A 382 -20.01 -7.74 -3.34
CA GLY A 382 -19.28 -6.49 -3.23
C GLY A 382 -18.17 -6.60 -2.19
N GLY A 383 -17.02 -5.95 -2.43
CA GLY A 383 -15.93 -5.90 -1.47
C GLY A 383 -16.30 -5.12 -0.20
N THR A 384 -15.65 -5.43 0.91
CA THR A 384 -15.85 -4.71 2.17
C THR A 384 -15.16 -3.34 2.15
N GLY A 385 -15.72 -2.34 2.82
CA GLY A 385 -15.07 -1.04 3.02
C GLY A 385 -13.91 -1.16 4.01
N GLY A 386 -12.84 -0.40 3.80
CA GLY A 386 -11.71 -0.29 4.70
C GLY A 386 -12.07 0.45 6.00
N GLY A 387 -11.45 0.08 7.10
CA GLY A 387 -11.60 0.79 8.37
C GLY A 387 -10.98 2.18 8.35
N GLY A 388 -11.53 3.14 9.10
CA GLY A 388 -10.92 4.44 9.36
C GLY A 388 -9.65 4.31 10.21
N GLY A 389 -8.69 5.22 10.00
CA GLY A 389 -7.44 5.28 10.75
C GLY A 389 -7.61 5.84 12.16
N VAL A 390 -6.59 5.67 12.97
CA VAL A 390 -6.58 6.09 14.38
C VAL A 390 -6.04 7.51 14.52
N GLY A 391 -6.69 8.35 15.35
CA GLY A 391 -6.14 9.64 15.81
C GLY A 391 -5.64 9.53 17.26
N ILE A 392 -4.40 9.93 17.52
CA ILE A 392 -3.75 9.92 18.84
C ILE A 392 -3.22 11.32 19.14
N ASN A 393 -3.60 11.90 20.28
CA ASN A 393 -3.17 13.25 20.67
C ASN A 393 -2.76 13.30 22.15
N ASN A 394 -1.50 13.68 22.41
CA ASN A 394 -0.96 13.87 23.75
C ASN A 394 -1.10 15.34 24.25
N GLY A 395 -1.54 16.26 23.40
CA GLY A 395 -1.73 17.68 23.70
C GLY A 395 -3.16 18.03 24.13
N SER A 396 -3.49 19.32 24.00
CA SER A 396 -4.85 19.83 24.27
C SER A 396 -5.78 19.84 23.06
N GLY A 397 -5.26 19.50 21.87
CA GLY A 397 -6.07 19.35 20.67
C GLY A 397 -6.94 18.08 20.70
N GLU A 398 -7.93 18.03 19.84
CA GLU A 398 -8.82 16.87 19.71
C GLU A 398 -8.12 15.67 19.06
N ALA A 399 -8.47 14.45 19.46
CA ALA A 399 -8.14 13.22 18.77
C ALA A 399 -9.38 12.75 17.98
N ILE A 400 -9.23 12.53 16.66
CA ILE A 400 -10.35 12.20 15.77
C ILE A 400 -10.01 10.92 15.00
N GLY A 401 -10.89 9.92 15.07
CA GLY A 401 -10.79 8.72 14.25
C GLY A 401 -11.11 9.03 12.79
N GLY A 402 -10.44 8.37 11.85
CA GLY A 402 -10.69 8.52 10.42
C GLY A 402 -12.04 7.92 10.00
N ALA A 403 -12.65 8.47 8.96
CA ALA A 403 -13.87 7.94 8.37
C ALA A 403 -13.62 6.55 7.75
N PRO A 404 -14.55 5.60 7.82
CA PRO A 404 -14.46 4.32 7.13
C PRO A 404 -14.82 4.43 5.65
N GLY A 405 -14.39 3.47 4.82
CA GLY A 405 -14.85 3.30 3.46
C GLY A 405 -16.21 2.60 3.36
N ALA A 406 -16.92 2.86 2.28
CA ALA A 406 -18.19 2.19 1.95
C ALA A 406 -17.95 0.76 1.45
N GLY A 407 -18.92 -0.14 1.63
CA GLY A 407 -18.93 -1.45 0.98
C GLY A 407 -19.12 -1.33 -0.53
N GLY A 408 -18.59 -2.25 -1.32
CA GLY A 408 -18.77 -2.33 -2.77
C GLY A 408 -20.14 -2.89 -3.16
N THR A 409 -20.54 -2.65 -4.42
CA THR A 409 -21.79 -3.18 -4.98
C THR A 409 -21.60 -4.60 -5.53
N GLY A 410 -22.65 -5.45 -5.49
CA GLY A 410 -22.60 -6.82 -6.03
C GLY A 410 -23.96 -7.52 -5.98
N ALA A 411 -24.01 -8.78 -6.38
CA ALA A 411 -25.17 -9.63 -6.17
C ALA A 411 -25.49 -9.71 -4.67
N VAL A 412 -24.46 -9.90 -3.84
CA VAL A 412 -24.48 -9.70 -2.40
C VAL A 412 -23.83 -8.34 -2.11
N GLY A 413 -24.46 -7.50 -1.29
CA GLY A 413 -23.90 -6.20 -0.93
C GLY A 413 -22.63 -6.34 -0.08
N GLY A 414 -21.64 -5.48 -0.31
CA GLY A 414 -20.42 -5.40 0.49
C GLY A 414 -20.66 -4.80 1.86
N ASP A 415 -19.89 -5.24 2.85
CA ASP A 415 -19.98 -4.70 4.21
C ASP A 415 -19.35 -3.30 4.29
N GLY A 416 -19.90 -2.44 5.12
CA GLY A 416 -19.31 -1.13 5.44
C GLY A 416 -18.08 -1.26 6.34
N GLY A 417 -17.11 -0.38 6.15
CA GLY A 417 -15.91 -0.30 6.98
C GLY A 417 -16.20 0.17 8.40
N GLN A 418 -15.32 -0.16 9.34
CA GLN A 418 -15.42 0.29 10.72
C GLN A 418 -14.91 1.73 10.87
N GLY A 419 -15.54 2.55 11.72
CA GLY A 419 -15.04 3.87 12.08
C GLY A 419 -13.69 3.80 12.80
N GLY A 420 -12.81 4.79 12.55
CA GLY A 420 -11.52 4.90 13.21
C GLY A 420 -11.65 5.23 14.70
N ALA A 421 -10.73 4.74 15.50
CA ALA A 421 -10.67 5.03 16.93
C ALA A 421 -9.93 6.35 17.22
N ALA A 422 -10.15 6.92 18.42
CA ALA A 422 -9.52 8.13 18.90
C ALA A 422 -8.98 7.95 20.33
N TYR A 423 -7.75 8.42 20.57
CA TYR A 423 -7.09 8.36 21.88
C TYR A 423 -6.54 9.74 22.26
N SER A 424 -7.08 10.36 23.31
CA SER A 424 -6.55 11.59 23.91
C SER A 424 -5.86 11.27 25.24
N TYR A 425 -4.54 11.47 25.28
CA TYR A 425 -3.72 11.37 26.50
C TYR A 425 -3.54 12.74 27.18
N GLY A 426 -3.92 13.82 26.47
CA GLY A 426 -3.86 15.19 26.95
C GLY A 426 -5.18 15.67 27.55
N THR A 427 -5.53 16.93 27.26
CA THR A 427 -6.75 17.57 27.76
C THR A 427 -7.81 17.80 26.67
N GLY A 428 -7.53 17.38 25.42
CA GLY A 428 -8.47 17.47 24.31
C GLY A 428 -9.50 16.34 24.32
N ASP A 429 -10.57 16.55 23.59
CA ASP A 429 -11.63 15.56 23.39
C ASP A 429 -11.15 14.39 22.51
N ALA A 430 -11.82 13.26 22.59
CA ALA A 430 -11.62 12.11 21.72
C ALA A 430 -12.93 11.77 21.01
N THR A 431 -12.90 11.70 19.66
CA THR A 431 -14.08 11.41 18.84
C THR A 431 -13.81 10.25 17.89
N GLY A 432 -14.40 9.07 18.15
CA GLY A 432 -14.42 7.93 17.23
C GLY A 432 -15.36 8.20 16.06
N SER A 433 -14.99 7.81 14.85
CA SER A 433 -15.83 7.97 13.67
C SER A 433 -16.99 6.99 13.60
N ALA A 434 -18.08 7.39 12.92
CA ALA A 434 -19.17 6.49 12.61
C ALA A 434 -18.71 5.32 11.72
N GLY A 435 -19.33 4.15 11.83
CA GLY A 435 -19.18 3.05 10.88
C GLY A 435 -19.90 3.36 9.56
N ALA A 436 -19.37 2.88 8.44
CA ALA A 436 -20.05 3.02 7.14
C ALA A 436 -21.25 2.08 7.04
N ALA A 437 -22.23 2.45 6.22
CA ALA A 437 -23.33 1.57 5.88
C ALA A 437 -22.87 0.42 4.98
N GLY A 438 -23.48 -0.75 5.14
CA GLY A 438 -23.40 -1.83 4.15
C GLY A 438 -24.20 -1.46 2.90
N THR A 439 -23.79 -1.96 1.75
CA THR A 439 -24.51 -1.74 0.48
C THR A 439 -25.66 -2.71 0.29
N ALA A 440 -26.65 -2.32 -0.50
CA ALA A 440 -27.73 -3.22 -0.89
C ALA A 440 -27.22 -4.32 -1.83
N GLY A 441 -27.70 -5.55 -1.66
CA GLY A 441 -27.54 -6.61 -2.64
C GLY A 441 -28.41 -6.35 -3.87
N THR A 442 -27.92 -6.65 -5.08
CA THR A 442 -28.75 -6.52 -6.29
C THR A 442 -29.72 -7.71 -6.43
N THR A 443 -29.29 -8.90 -6.13
CA THR A 443 -30.09 -10.14 -6.14
C THR A 443 -30.03 -10.90 -4.83
N GLY A 444 -28.97 -10.79 -4.05
CA GLY A 444 -28.69 -11.52 -2.80
C GLY A 444 -28.90 -10.68 -1.54
N VAL A 445 -28.29 -11.06 -0.45
CA VAL A 445 -28.39 -10.37 0.85
C VAL A 445 -27.70 -9.01 0.82
N GLY A 446 -28.19 -8.07 1.62
CA GLY A 446 -27.51 -6.79 1.87
C GLY A 446 -26.26 -6.95 2.73
N GLY A 447 -25.25 -6.08 2.53
CA GLY A 447 -24.05 -6.01 3.33
C GLY A 447 -24.31 -5.54 4.77
N THR A 448 -23.46 -5.90 5.70
CA THR A 448 -23.56 -5.44 7.09
C THR A 448 -23.01 -4.02 7.25
N GLY A 449 -23.54 -3.23 8.16
CA GLY A 449 -22.98 -1.95 8.54
C GLY A 449 -21.72 -2.12 9.40
N GLY A 450 -20.72 -1.25 9.19
CA GLY A 450 -19.51 -1.20 9.99
C GLY A 450 -19.76 -0.74 11.43
N ALA A 451 -18.95 -1.18 12.37
CA ALA A 451 -19.02 -0.69 13.75
C ALA A 451 -18.53 0.78 13.84
N GLY A 452 -19.05 1.55 14.77
CA GLY A 452 -18.54 2.87 15.13
C GLY A 452 -17.18 2.76 15.83
N GLY A 453 -16.31 3.74 15.62
CA GLY A 453 -14.99 3.84 16.23
C GLY A 453 -15.05 4.09 17.74
N ALA A 454 -14.12 3.54 18.50
CA ALA A 454 -14.01 3.78 19.93
C ALA A 454 -13.35 5.14 20.23
N ALA A 455 -13.63 5.71 21.41
CA ALA A 455 -13.03 6.95 21.90
C ALA A 455 -12.54 6.80 23.34
N TYR A 456 -11.33 7.31 23.60
CA TYR A 456 -10.68 7.20 24.90
C TYR A 456 -10.05 8.53 25.31
N THR A 457 -10.45 9.10 26.48
CA THR A 457 -9.70 10.17 27.15
C THR A 457 -9.00 9.58 28.37
N LEU A 458 -7.67 9.54 28.33
CA LEU A 458 -6.84 8.76 29.25
C LEU A 458 -6.11 9.62 30.29
N ASN A 459 -6.39 10.93 30.36
CA ASN A 459 -5.85 11.84 31.37
C ASN A 459 -6.87 11.99 32.51
N GLY A 460 -6.54 11.44 33.69
CA GLY A 460 -7.40 11.47 34.88
C GLY A 460 -7.68 12.89 35.44
N ALA A 461 -6.89 13.91 35.08
CA ALA A 461 -7.13 15.30 35.44
C ALA A 461 -7.96 16.07 34.40
N SER A 462 -8.34 15.44 33.26
CA SER A 462 -9.05 16.08 32.17
C SER A 462 -10.56 16.11 32.41
N THR A 463 -11.20 17.18 31.91
CA THR A 463 -12.67 17.29 31.78
C THR A 463 -13.13 16.96 30.36
N ALA A 464 -12.25 16.45 29.52
CA ALA A 464 -12.49 16.16 28.11
C ALA A 464 -13.54 15.06 27.92
N THR A 465 -14.26 15.17 26.82
CA THR A 465 -15.29 14.22 26.41
C THR A 465 -14.72 13.12 25.52
N ALA A 466 -15.10 11.87 25.78
CA ALA A 466 -14.91 10.76 24.85
C ALA A 466 -16.23 10.48 24.14
N THR A 467 -16.25 10.57 22.79
CA THR A 467 -17.46 10.32 21.99
C THR A 467 -17.22 9.17 21.03
N GLY A 468 -17.83 8.00 21.28
CA GLY A 468 -17.80 6.84 20.39
C GLY A 468 -18.64 7.07 19.13
N GLY A 469 -18.19 6.55 17.99
CA GLY A 469 -18.90 6.66 16.71
C GLY A 469 -20.18 5.82 16.66
N ILE A 470 -21.18 6.25 15.89
CA ILE A 470 -22.39 5.45 15.66
C ILE A 470 -22.09 4.27 14.74
N GLY A 471 -22.82 3.15 14.89
CA GLY A 471 -22.74 2.01 13.96
C GLY A 471 -23.37 2.33 12.61
N GLY A 472 -22.80 1.81 11.53
CA GLY A 472 -23.35 1.92 10.17
C GLY A 472 -24.64 1.12 10.02
N ASN A 473 -25.52 1.54 9.11
CA ASN A 473 -26.72 0.78 8.79
C ASN A 473 -26.38 -0.46 7.94
N GLY A 474 -27.16 -1.53 8.04
CA GLY A 474 -27.13 -2.64 7.10
C GLY A 474 -27.71 -2.26 5.75
N GLY A 475 -27.23 -2.84 4.67
CA GLY A 475 -27.75 -2.71 3.32
C GLY A 475 -29.05 -3.51 3.14
N ASP A 476 -29.90 -3.08 2.20
CA ASP A 476 -31.14 -3.80 1.88
C ASP A 476 -30.88 -5.09 1.09
N GLY A 477 -31.74 -6.08 1.25
CA GLY A 477 -31.71 -7.31 0.46
C GLY A 477 -32.09 -7.07 -1.01
N GLY A 478 -31.56 -7.89 -1.91
CA GLY A 478 -31.81 -7.83 -3.36
C GLY A 478 -33.15 -8.46 -3.79
N THR A 479 -33.29 -8.64 -5.10
CA THR A 479 -34.56 -9.05 -5.74
C THR A 479 -34.86 -10.55 -5.71
N ALA A 480 -33.87 -11.42 -5.40
CA ALA A 480 -34.12 -12.87 -5.33
C ALA A 480 -34.91 -13.24 -4.06
N ASN A 481 -35.78 -14.21 -4.16
CA ASN A 481 -36.57 -14.69 -3.02
C ASN A 481 -35.67 -15.09 -1.85
N GLY A 482 -36.01 -14.65 -0.65
CA GLY A 482 -35.22 -14.91 0.56
C GLY A 482 -33.99 -14.03 0.74
N SER A 483 -33.77 -13.01 -0.09
CA SER A 483 -32.65 -12.05 0.06
C SER A 483 -32.88 -11.13 1.25
N ASN A 484 -32.22 -11.43 2.36
CA ASN A 484 -32.40 -10.71 3.61
C ASN A 484 -31.67 -9.36 3.61
N GLY A 485 -32.12 -8.43 4.43
CA GLY A 485 -31.37 -7.22 4.74
C GLY A 485 -30.12 -7.53 5.57
N GLY A 486 -29.05 -6.74 5.38
CA GLY A 486 -27.82 -6.81 6.16
C GLY A 486 -28.01 -6.31 7.60
N ASN A 487 -27.14 -6.73 8.51
CA ASN A 487 -27.21 -6.30 9.91
C ASN A 487 -26.68 -4.87 10.07
N GLY A 488 -27.18 -4.12 11.03
CA GLY A 488 -26.58 -2.85 11.47
C GLY A 488 -25.30 -3.08 12.27
N GLY A 489 -24.34 -2.15 12.15
CA GLY A 489 -23.09 -2.15 12.91
C GLY A 489 -23.30 -1.75 14.38
N ALA A 490 -22.40 -2.22 15.24
CA ALA A 490 -22.41 -1.82 16.65
C ALA A 490 -22.02 -0.34 16.83
N GLY A 491 -22.53 0.33 17.86
CA GLY A 491 -22.05 1.64 18.30
C GLY A 491 -20.65 1.55 18.92
N GLY A 492 -19.83 2.60 18.77
CA GLY A 492 -18.49 2.67 19.32
C GLY A 492 -18.46 2.82 20.84
N TYR A 493 -17.49 2.25 21.48
CA TYR A 493 -17.21 2.36 22.91
C TYR A 493 -16.68 3.77 23.24
N ALA A 494 -16.98 4.30 24.42
CA ALA A 494 -16.37 5.52 24.96
C ALA A 494 -15.88 5.32 26.40
N SER A 495 -14.69 5.83 26.69
CA SER A 495 -14.10 5.77 28.03
C SER A 495 -13.41 7.08 28.41
N THR A 496 -13.63 7.56 29.63
CA THR A 496 -12.83 8.63 30.23
C THR A 496 -12.33 8.23 31.61
N THR A 497 -11.04 8.51 31.89
CA THR A 497 -10.47 8.37 33.24
C THR A 497 -10.60 9.64 34.08
N GLY A 498 -10.92 10.77 33.43
CA GLY A 498 -11.16 12.08 34.07
C GLY A 498 -12.62 12.30 34.49
N THR A 499 -12.96 13.56 34.77
CA THR A 499 -14.33 13.97 35.17
C THR A 499 -15.21 14.34 33.98
N GLY A 500 -14.73 14.15 32.76
CA GLY A 500 -15.48 14.41 31.51
C GLY A 500 -16.62 13.43 31.26
N THR A 501 -17.27 13.57 30.12
CA THR A 501 -18.37 12.69 29.69
C THR A 501 -17.85 11.58 28.79
N ALA A 502 -18.33 10.34 29.00
CA ALA A 502 -18.20 9.25 28.03
C ALA A 502 -19.54 9.05 27.32
N SER A 503 -19.67 9.58 26.11
CA SER A 503 -20.84 9.45 25.25
C SER A 503 -20.56 8.45 24.15
N VAL A 504 -21.32 7.40 24.04
CA VAL A 504 -21.07 6.32 23.09
C VAL A 504 -22.00 6.40 21.88
N GLY A 505 -21.59 5.71 20.80
CA GLY A 505 -22.40 5.62 19.59
C GLY A 505 -23.62 4.71 19.76
N ASN A 506 -24.70 5.05 19.07
CA ASN A 506 -25.84 4.15 18.91
C ASN A 506 -25.51 3.04 17.91
N GLY A 507 -26.19 1.89 18.02
CA GLY A 507 -26.16 0.85 17.00
C GLY A 507 -26.82 1.30 15.70
N GLY A 508 -26.31 0.83 14.55
CA GLY A 508 -26.89 1.05 13.24
C GLY A 508 -28.21 0.29 13.04
N ARG A 509 -29.06 0.76 12.15
CA ARG A 509 -30.31 0.05 11.76
C ARG A 509 -29.96 -1.18 10.90
N GLY A 510 -30.70 -2.28 11.04
CA GLY A 510 -30.68 -3.38 10.08
C GLY A 510 -31.30 -2.97 8.73
N GLY A 511 -30.79 -3.51 7.62
CA GLY A 511 -31.34 -3.31 6.27
C GLY A 511 -32.68 -4.02 6.08
N ASP A 512 -33.46 -3.58 5.11
CA ASP A 512 -34.77 -4.15 4.82
C ASP A 512 -34.66 -5.41 3.94
N GLY A 513 -35.48 -6.42 4.19
CA GLY A 513 -35.72 -7.53 3.26
C GLY A 513 -36.74 -7.08 2.21
N THR A 514 -36.36 -7.12 0.93
CA THR A 514 -37.22 -6.57 -0.15
C THR A 514 -37.98 -7.64 -0.94
N ALA A 515 -37.42 -8.84 -1.03
CA ALA A 515 -37.99 -9.95 -1.80
C ALA A 515 -38.97 -10.81 -0.97
N THR A 516 -39.69 -11.70 -1.64
CA THR A 516 -40.62 -12.65 -1.00
C THR A 516 -39.91 -13.53 0.02
N VAL A 517 -40.48 -13.72 1.21
CA VAL A 517 -39.97 -14.43 2.38
C VAL A 517 -38.62 -13.92 2.92
N ALA A 518 -38.18 -12.74 2.47
CA ALA A 518 -36.96 -12.11 2.97
C ALA A 518 -37.15 -11.52 4.37
N THR A 519 -36.18 -11.72 5.25
CA THR A 519 -36.17 -11.13 6.60
C THR A 519 -35.41 -9.81 6.61
N GLY A 520 -35.83 -8.88 7.47
CA GLY A 520 -35.03 -7.68 7.77
C GLY A 520 -33.76 -8.06 8.53
N GLY A 521 -32.69 -7.29 8.33
CA GLY A 521 -31.45 -7.41 9.10
C GLY A 521 -31.63 -7.04 10.57
N THR A 522 -30.78 -7.55 11.44
CA THR A 522 -30.78 -7.18 12.88
C THR A 522 -30.23 -5.77 13.07
N GLY A 523 -30.76 -5.01 14.04
CA GLY A 523 -30.16 -3.75 14.49
C GLY A 523 -28.83 -4.00 15.21
N GLY A 524 -27.87 -3.09 15.07
CA GLY A 524 -26.60 -3.13 15.79
C GLY A 524 -26.79 -2.84 17.28
N VAL A 525 -25.93 -3.38 18.13
CA VAL A 525 -25.93 -3.09 19.57
C VAL A 525 -25.46 -1.65 19.83
N GLY A 526 -25.97 -0.99 20.89
CA GLY A 526 -25.46 0.29 21.37
C GLY A 526 -24.06 0.14 21.98
N GLY A 527 -23.24 1.17 21.93
CA GLY A 527 -21.91 1.17 22.55
C GLY A 527 -21.97 1.18 24.08
N ASN A 528 -20.93 0.69 24.74
CA ASN A 528 -20.79 0.73 26.19
C ASN A 528 -20.01 1.96 26.65
N ALA A 529 -20.37 2.57 27.80
CA ALA A 529 -19.73 3.74 28.38
C ALA A 529 -18.98 3.41 29.67
N HIS A 530 -17.76 3.98 29.83
CA HIS A 530 -16.98 3.90 31.06
C HIS A 530 -16.51 5.28 31.50
N ALA A 531 -16.98 5.75 32.64
CA ALA A 531 -16.59 7.05 33.20
C ALA A 531 -16.66 7.00 34.73
N PRO A 532 -15.66 6.43 35.42
CA PRO A 532 -15.72 6.20 36.88
C PRO A 532 -15.78 7.47 37.71
N ALA A 533 -15.26 8.59 37.22
CA ALA A 533 -15.32 9.91 37.86
C ALA A 533 -16.16 10.94 37.08
N GLY A 534 -16.66 10.55 35.90
CA GLY A 534 -17.41 11.43 34.97
C GLY A 534 -18.86 11.02 34.78
N SER A 535 -19.41 11.38 33.61
CA SER A 535 -20.81 11.10 33.26
C SER A 535 -20.90 10.10 32.11
N PRO A 536 -21.18 8.82 32.37
CA PRO A 536 -21.33 7.83 31.31
C PRO A 536 -22.72 7.91 30.65
N VAL A 537 -22.76 7.88 29.31
CA VAL A 537 -24.00 7.88 28.52
C VAL A 537 -23.96 6.67 27.57
N PRO A 538 -24.67 5.56 27.91
CA PRO A 538 -24.69 4.38 27.07
C PRO A 538 -25.46 4.59 25.77
N GLY A 539 -25.12 3.86 24.72
CA GLY A 539 -25.75 3.93 23.41
C GLY A 539 -27.06 3.15 23.34
N VAL A 540 -27.93 3.56 22.43
CA VAL A 540 -29.18 2.85 22.14
C VAL A 540 -28.94 1.83 21.04
N GLY A 541 -29.52 0.64 21.17
CA GLY A 541 -29.51 -0.38 20.12
C GLY A 541 -30.23 0.09 18.85
N GLY A 542 -29.70 -0.30 17.70
CA GLY A 542 -30.30 0.01 16.39
C GLY A 542 -31.62 -0.75 16.18
N LYS A 543 -32.51 -0.19 15.37
CA LYS A 543 -33.77 -0.87 14.99
C LYS A 543 -33.47 -1.99 13.99
N GLY A 544 -34.19 -3.10 14.08
CA GLY A 544 -34.20 -4.13 13.05
C GLY A 544 -34.80 -3.62 11.74
N GLY A 545 -34.43 -4.23 10.62
CA GLY A 545 -34.96 -3.94 9.29
C GLY A 545 -36.39 -4.47 9.10
N ASN A 546 -37.11 -3.90 8.13
CA ASN A 546 -38.44 -4.39 7.74
C ASN A 546 -38.33 -5.69 6.92
N PRO A 547 -39.31 -6.59 6.97
CA PRO A 547 -39.33 -7.78 6.14
C PRO A 547 -39.86 -7.49 4.74
N GLY A 548 -39.51 -8.34 3.76
CA GLY A 548 -40.25 -8.48 2.51
C GLY A 548 -41.59 -9.24 2.72
N PRO A 549 -42.42 -9.36 1.64
CA PRO A 549 -43.69 -10.08 1.71
C PRO A 549 -43.53 -11.51 2.23
N GLY A 550 -44.22 -11.85 3.33
CA GLY A 550 -44.15 -13.17 3.96
C GLY A 550 -42.91 -13.45 4.79
N GLY A 551 -42.00 -12.50 4.92
CA GLY A 551 -40.82 -12.56 5.77
C GLY A 551 -41.09 -12.13 7.22
N LYS A 552 -40.00 -12.04 8.01
CA LYS A 552 -40.05 -11.58 9.42
C LYS A 552 -39.20 -10.31 9.59
N PRO A 553 -39.64 -9.35 10.44
CA PRO A 553 -38.80 -8.18 10.76
C PRO A 553 -37.52 -8.64 11.48
N GLY A 554 -36.44 -7.91 11.24
CA GLY A 554 -35.21 -8.11 12.00
C GLY A 554 -35.38 -7.70 13.47
N PRO A 555 -34.73 -8.35 14.42
CA PRO A 555 -34.73 -7.94 15.82
C PRO A 555 -33.97 -6.61 16.01
N ASN A 556 -34.37 -5.83 17.02
CA ASN A 556 -33.59 -4.66 17.42
C ASN A 556 -32.28 -5.09 18.10
N GLY A 557 -31.24 -4.27 18.00
CA GLY A 557 -30.03 -4.41 18.79
C GLY A 557 -30.28 -4.13 20.28
N ALA A 558 -29.47 -4.70 21.13
CA ALA A 558 -29.50 -4.39 22.57
C ALA A 558 -28.91 -2.99 22.83
N ASP A 559 -29.38 -2.32 23.86
CA ASP A 559 -28.77 -1.09 24.35
C ASP A 559 -27.39 -1.40 24.97
N GLY A 560 -26.50 -0.41 24.94
CA GLY A 560 -25.22 -0.45 25.62
C GLY A 560 -25.39 -0.36 27.15
N ILE A 561 -24.34 -0.66 27.86
CA ILE A 561 -24.30 -0.62 29.32
C ILE A 561 -23.23 0.37 29.81
N VAL A 562 -23.39 0.83 31.05
CA VAL A 562 -22.33 1.48 31.82
C VAL A 562 -21.46 0.39 32.45
N VAL A 563 -20.14 0.44 32.24
CA VAL A 563 -19.15 -0.55 32.70
C VAL A 563 -18.14 0.06 33.65
#